data_6bf437db3c0519038bb847629cf87872
#
_entry.id   6bf437db3c0519038bb847629cf87872
#
_cell.length_a   1.000
_cell.length_b   1.000
_cell.length_c   1.000
_cell.angle_alpha   90.00
_cell.angle_beta   90.00
_cell.angle_gamma   90.00
#
_symmetry.space_group_name_H-M   'P 1'
#
loop_
_entity.id
_entity.type
_entity.pdbx_description
1 polymer ?
#
loop_
_entity_poly.entity_id
_entity_poly.type
_entity_poly.pdbx_seq_one_letter_code
_entity_poly.pdbx_strand_id
1 'polypeptide(L)'
;MKELKIKQVDLINKKVASKGTISLWLSGSSVPSGERLVKLSNELQVDAAWILTGQGGMNDRLDNSVDLNPIATVIYAPVLSWVQAGDFTDMESISNLAECEMLPLVPGAGRRSFYLEVKGLSNAPYFEEGEKICIDPDWCLEDIQTGEMVVVKCNDTATFKALISESNGYYLKPLNPNWSEQVIPLNEDCVLVGKYVGSFKPAKKFNLF
;
A
#
# COMPACT_ATOMS: atom_id res chain seq x y z
N MET A 1 1.79 -12.67 20.25
CA MET A 1 1.60 -14.04 19.69
C MET A 1 2.11 -15.14 20.61
N LYS A 2 3.34 -15.10 21.12
CA LYS A 2 3.84 -16.17 22.04
C LYS A 2 3.03 -16.24 23.34
N GLU A 3 2.73 -15.10 23.95
CA GLU A 3 1.92 -15.01 25.16
C GLU A 3 0.46 -15.42 24.96
N LEU A 4 -0.11 -15.13 23.80
CA LEU A 4 -1.49 -15.46 23.44
C LEU A 4 -1.66 -16.89 22.90
N LYS A 5 -0.56 -17.67 22.81
CA LYS A 5 -0.52 -19.05 22.25
C LYS A 5 -1.10 -19.16 20.81
N ILE A 6 -1.15 -18.06 20.08
CA ILE A 6 -1.63 -18.01 18.68
C ILE A 6 -0.44 -18.28 17.76
N LYS A 7 -0.59 -19.23 16.84
CA LYS A 7 0.41 -19.59 15.84
C LYS A 7 0.21 -18.79 14.56
N GLN A 8 1.26 -18.63 13.78
CA GLN A 8 1.22 -17.98 12.48
C GLN A 8 0.20 -18.62 11.52
N VAL A 9 0.10 -19.96 11.58
CA VAL A 9 -0.85 -20.74 10.77
C VAL A 9 -2.30 -20.39 11.09
N ASP A 10 -2.61 -20.04 12.33
CA ASP A 10 -3.98 -19.69 12.73
C ASP A 10 -4.42 -18.38 12.06
N LEU A 11 -3.53 -17.39 11.96
CA LEU A 11 -3.79 -16.13 11.28
C LEU A 11 -3.96 -16.30 9.76
N ILE A 12 -3.19 -17.23 9.17
CA ILE A 12 -3.30 -17.57 7.74
C ILE A 12 -4.66 -18.22 7.46
N ASN A 13 -5.04 -19.22 8.26
CA ASN A 13 -6.30 -19.94 8.12
C ASN A 13 -7.52 -19.00 8.27
N LYS A 14 -7.39 -17.98 9.11
CA LYS A 14 -8.42 -16.94 9.33
C LYS A 14 -8.35 -15.80 8.31
N LYS A 15 -7.52 -15.93 7.28
CA LYS A 15 -7.36 -14.95 6.20
C LYS A 15 -7.06 -13.53 6.68
N VAL A 16 -6.28 -13.40 7.74
CA VAL A 16 -5.79 -12.09 8.23
C VAL A 16 -4.79 -11.52 7.25
N ALA A 17 -3.81 -12.34 6.84
CA ALA A 17 -2.82 -12.00 5.81
C ALA A 17 -2.12 -13.27 5.31
N SER A 18 -1.37 -13.15 4.19
CA SER A 18 -0.53 -14.22 3.66
C SER A 18 0.63 -14.56 4.61
N LYS A 19 1.25 -15.73 4.40
CA LYS A 19 2.44 -16.14 5.15
C LYS A 19 3.57 -15.12 5.01
N GLY A 20 3.78 -14.58 3.80
CA GLY A 20 4.80 -13.57 3.50
C GLY A 20 4.57 -12.30 4.33
N THR A 21 3.37 -11.74 4.28
CA THR A 21 3.02 -10.54 5.04
C THR A 21 3.18 -10.72 6.55
N ILE A 22 2.71 -11.85 7.08
CA ILE A 22 2.87 -12.13 8.53
C ILE A 22 4.35 -12.25 8.89
N SER A 23 5.18 -12.82 8.01
CA SER A 23 6.62 -12.92 8.20
C SER A 23 7.28 -11.53 8.26
N LEU A 24 6.88 -10.60 7.39
CA LEU A 24 7.36 -9.21 7.40
C LEU A 24 6.97 -8.48 8.70
N TRP A 25 5.76 -8.70 9.21
CA TRP A 25 5.34 -8.13 10.50
C TRP A 25 6.15 -8.67 11.67
N LEU A 26 6.45 -9.98 11.65
CA LEU A 26 7.24 -10.63 12.73
C LEU A 26 8.71 -10.23 12.69
N SER A 27 9.26 -9.93 11.52
CA SER A 27 10.63 -9.42 11.38
C SER A 27 10.75 -7.91 11.69
N GLY A 28 9.61 -7.19 11.81
CA GLY A 28 9.60 -5.74 11.94
C GLY A 28 9.87 -4.99 10.65
N SER A 29 9.96 -5.71 9.49
CA SER A 29 10.18 -5.11 8.19
C SER A 29 8.95 -4.37 7.65
N SER A 30 7.77 -4.69 8.15
CA SER A 30 6.54 -3.93 7.88
C SER A 30 5.60 -3.93 9.09
N VAL A 31 4.58 -3.08 9.06
CA VAL A 31 3.60 -2.91 10.13
C VAL A 31 2.21 -3.17 9.56
N PRO A 32 1.33 -3.91 10.28
CA PRO A 32 -0.04 -4.08 9.82
C PRO A 32 -0.77 -2.73 9.75
N SER A 33 -1.58 -2.52 8.69
CA SER A 33 -2.30 -1.28 8.45
C SER A 33 -3.72 -1.54 7.94
N GLY A 34 -4.56 -0.52 7.95
CA GLY A 34 -5.90 -0.57 7.39
C GLY A 34 -6.74 -1.75 7.89
N GLU A 35 -7.43 -2.41 7.00
CA GLU A 35 -8.33 -3.53 7.30
C GLU A 35 -7.59 -4.72 7.95
N ARG A 36 -6.33 -4.95 7.58
CA ARG A 36 -5.50 -6.02 8.15
C ARG A 36 -5.17 -5.77 9.61
N LEU A 37 -4.92 -4.52 10.00
CA LEU A 37 -4.71 -4.16 11.39
C LEU A 37 -5.97 -4.44 12.21
N VAL A 38 -7.14 -4.08 11.71
CA VAL A 38 -8.43 -4.34 12.36
C VAL A 38 -8.68 -5.85 12.49
N LYS A 39 -8.46 -6.61 11.43
CA LYS A 39 -8.58 -8.08 11.47
C LYS A 39 -7.62 -8.69 12.47
N LEU A 40 -6.35 -8.25 12.47
CA LEU A 40 -5.33 -8.73 13.39
C LEU A 40 -5.67 -8.41 14.85
N SER A 41 -6.10 -7.18 15.15
CA SER A 41 -6.56 -6.72 16.46
C SER A 41 -7.71 -7.58 16.98
N ASN A 42 -8.71 -7.86 16.14
CA ASN A 42 -9.84 -8.69 16.49
C ASN A 42 -9.45 -10.15 16.77
N GLU A 43 -8.57 -10.72 15.94
CA GLU A 43 -8.12 -12.11 16.10
C GLU A 43 -7.21 -12.31 17.32
N LEU A 44 -6.38 -11.34 17.60
CA LEU A 44 -5.49 -11.37 18.78
C LEU A 44 -6.21 -10.92 20.06
N GLN A 45 -7.40 -10.35 19.96
CA GLN A 45 -8.15 -9.77 21.08
C GLN A 45 -7.38 -8.67 21.82
N VAL A 46 -6.57 -7.88 21.06
CA VAL A 46 -5.73 -6.78 21.60
C VAL A 46 -6.12 -5.45 20.93
N ASP A 47 -5.74 -4.35 21.56
CA ASP A 47 -5.95 -3.02 21.02
C ASP A 47 -5.09 -2.77 19.77
N ALA A 48 -5.67 -2.12 18.74
CA ALA A 48 -4.98 -1.84 17.48
C ALA A 48 -3.85 -0.82 17.66
N ALA A 49 -4.03 0.18 18.54
CA ALA A 49 -2.99 1.16 18.83
C ALA A 49 -1.81 0.52 19.56
N TRP A 50 -2.10 -0.44 20.44
CA TRP A 50 -1.05 -1.22 21.10
C TRP A 50 -0.23 -2.06 20.09
N ILE A 51 -0.87 -2.66 19.09
CA ILE A 51 -0.15 -3.39 18.02
C ILE A 51 0.83 -2.46 17.27
N LEU A 52 0.45 -1.20 17.05
CA LEU A 52 1.26 -0.24 16.30
C LEU A 52 2.36 0.43 17.12
N THR A 53 2.09 0.73 18.39
CA THR A 53 2.95 1.61 19.20
C THR A 53 3.65 0.89 20.34
N GLY A 54 3.13 -0.26 20.76
CA GLY A 54 3.57 -0.95 21.99
C GLY A 54 3.23 -0.19 23.27
N GLN A 55 2.50 0.93 23.20
CA GLN A 55 2.13 1.76 24.34
C GLN A 55 0.67 1.50 24.76
N GLY A 56 0.38 1.63 26.04
CA GLY A 56 -0.94 1.34 26.61
C GLY A 56 -1.08 -0.14 27.05
N GLY A 57 -2.25 -0.50 27.56
CA GLY A 57 -2.56 -1.88 27.94
C GLY A 57 -2.90 -2.73 26.73
N MET A 58 -2.34 -3.93 26.65
CA MET A 58 -2.62 -4.89 25.57
C MET A 58 -4.13 -5.19 25.44
N ASN A 59 -4.87 -5.08 26.53
CA ASN A 59 -6.32 -5.36 26.61
C ASN A 59 -7.17 -4.09 26.78
N ASP A 60 -6.60 -2.90 26.65
CA ASP A 60 -7.33 -1.64 26.71
C ASP A 60 -8.21 -1.49 25.45
N ARG A 61 -9.21 -2.37 25.32
CA ARG A 61 -10.34 -2.10 24.43
C ARG A 61 -11.06 -0.90 25.01
N LEU A 62 -10.92 0.22 24.35
CA LEU A 62 -11.65 1.43 24.70
C LEU A 62 -13.13 1.07 24.86
N ASP A 63 -13.59 1.15 26.09
CA ASP A 63 -15.02 1.20 26.40
C ASP A 63 -15.57 2.39 25.61
N ASN A 64 -16.60 2.18 24.80
CA ASN A 64 -17.15 3.13 23.83
C ASN A 64 -17.74 4.41 24.46
N SER A 65 -17.33 4.77 25.66
CA SER A 65 -17.85 5.90 26.44
C SER A 65 -16.90 7.10 26.55
N VAL A 66 -15.76 7.10 25.91
CA VAL A 66 -14.89 8.28 25.86
C VAL A 66 -15.17 9.06 24.58
N ASP A 67 -15.71 10.25 24.73
CA ASP A 67 -15.76 11.30 23.70
C ASP A 67 -14.31 11.60 23.23
N LEU A 68 -13.77 10.73 22.41
CA LEU A 68 -12.56 11.02 21.66
C LEU A 68 -12.96 11.98 20.55
N ASN A 69 -12.87 13.27 20.81
CA ASN A 69 -12.50 14.19 19.75
C ASN A 69 -11.12 13.74 19.26
N PRO A 70 -11.00 12.98 18.20
CA PRO A 70 -9.69 12.66 17.66
C PRO A 70 -9.12 13.99 17.16
N ILE A 71 -8.10 14.49 17.81
CA ILE A 71 -7.17 15.37 17.11
C ILE A 71 -6.62 14.47 16.01
N ALA A 72 -7.26 14.53 14.84
CA ALA A 72 -6.84 13.77 13.68
C ALA A 72 -5.45 14.27 13.34
N THR A 73 -4.43 13.57 13.82
CA THR A 73 -3.07 13.82 13.40
C THR A 73 -3.00 13.42 11.94
N VAL A 74 -3.04 14.42 11.07
CA VAL A 74 -2.88 14.18 9.62
C VAL A 74 -1.46 13.70 9.40
N ILE A 75 -1.33 12.47 8.96
CA ILE A 75 -0.04 11.90 8.54
C ILE A 75 0.17 12.30 7.09
N TYR A 76 1.38 12.71 6.76
CA TYR A 76 1.77 13.08 5.41
C TYR A 76 2.70 12.04 4.81
N ALA A 77 2.60 11.85 3.49
CA ALA A 77 3.46 10.98 2.70
C ALA A 77 4.12 11.78 1.57
N PRO A 78 5.38 11.47 1.24
CA PRO A 78 6.12 12.18 0.19
C PRO A 78 5.62 11.81 -1.20
N VAL A 79 5.73 12.76 -2.13
CA VAL A 79 5.62 12.50 -3.56
C VAL A 79 7.02 12.18 -4.09
N LEU A 80 7.22 10.95 -4.54
CA LEU A 80 8.49 10.46 -5.04
C LEU A 80 8.53 10.50 -6.57
N SER A 81 9.74 10.57 -7.12
CA SER A 81 9.97 10.27 -8.53
C SER A 81 9.86 8.76 -8.79
N TRP A 82 9.60 8.36 -10.04
CA TRP A 82 9.53 6.95 -10.45
C TRP A 82 10.86 6.21 -10.23
N VAL A 83 11.99 6.91 -10.33
CA VAL A 83 13.32 6.34 -10.06
C VAL A 83 13.47 6.04 -8.56
N GLN A 84 13.14 7.00 -7.70
CA GLN A 84 13.19 6.81 -6.25
C GLN A 84 12.26 5.69 -5.79
N ALA A 85 11.05 5.59 -6.37
CA ALA A 85 10.12 4.52 -6.05
C ALA A 85 10.63 3.13 -6.47
N GLY A 86 11.35 3.04 -7.59
CA GLY A 86 11.95 1.79 -8.03
C GLY A 86 13.03 1.28 -7.08
N ASP A 87 13.71 2.17 -6.37
CA ASP A 87 14.77 1.84 -5.42
C ASP A 87 14.30 1.90 -3.97
N PHE A 88 12.99 2.07 -3.77
CA PHE A 88 12.39 2.24 -2.44
C PHE A 88 12.49 0.95 -1.64
N THR A 89 13.27 0.98 -0.58
CA THR A 89 13.35 -0.08 0.43
C THR A 89 12.76 0.37 1.76
N ASP A 90 12.91 1.67 2.08
CA ASP A 90 12.55 2.27 3.35
C ASP A 90 12.45 3.80 3.21
N MET A 91 11.68 4.47 4.07
CA MET A 91 11.58 5.94 4.10
C MET A 91 12.92 6.62 4.41
N GLU A 92 13.80 5.96 5.17
CA GLU A 92 15.13 6.46 5.50
C GLU A 92 16.09 6.42 4.29
N SER A 93 15.80 5.59 3.28
CA SER A 93 16.60 5.49 2.06
C SER A 93 16.37 6.62 1.07
N ILE A 94 15.33 7.47 1.29
CA ILE A 94 15.00 8.57 0.41
C ILE A 94 15.98 9.72 0.63
N SER A 95 16.92 9.88 -0.30
CA SER A 95 17.73 11.09 -0.36
C SER A 95 16.84 12.31 -0.65
N ASN A 96 16.96 13.36 0.16
CA ASN A 96 16.24 14.63 0.02
C ASN A 96 14.72 14.58 0.34
N LEU A 97 14.31 13.77 1.31
CA LEU A 97 12.92 13.72 1.77
C LEU A 97 12.35 15.11 2.13
N ALA A 98 13.20 16.00 2.65
CA ALA A 98 12.82 17.37 3.02
C ALA A 98 12.45 18.27 1.82
N GLU A 99 12.83 17.89 0.62
CA GLU A 99 12.53 18.63 -0.63
C GLU A 99 11.30 18.07 -1.36
N CYS A 100 10.77 16.92 -0.91
CA CYS A 100 9.61 16.30 -1.53
C CYS A 100 8.33 17.08 -1.21
N GLU A 101 7.44 17.16 -2.19
CA GLU A 101 6.05 17.55 -1.94
C GLU A 101 5.42 16.54 -0.97
N MET A 102 4.74 17.02 0.07
CA MET A 102 4.10 16.19 1.07
C MET A 102 2.58 16.28 0.94
N LEU A 103 1.90 15.16 0.81
CA LEU A 103 0.44 15.07 0.72
C LEU A 103 -0.13 14.32 1.92
N PRO A 104 -1.36 14.66 2.36
CA PRO A 104 -2.03 13.89 3.40
C PRO A 104 -2.15 12.42 3.00
N LEU A 105 -1.86 11.53 3.92
CA LEU A 105 -1.99 10.10 3.68
C LEU A 105 -3.47 9.72 3.52
N VAL A 106 -3.79 8.92 2.50
CA VAL A 106 -5.16 8.43 2.31
C VAL A 106 -5.57 7.51 3.46
N PRO A 107 -6.85 7.53 3.88
CA PRO A 107 -7.33 6.67 4.95
C PRO A 107 -7.08 5.19 4.66
N GLY A 108 -6.52 4.48 5.63
CA GLY A 108 -6.23 3.05 5.51
C GLY A 108 -4.91 2.68 4.86
N ALA A 109 -4.16 3.65 4.33
CA ALA A 109 -2.80 3.41 3.83
C ALA A 109 -1.79 3.17 4.96
N GLY A 110 -0.77 2.37 4.69
CA GLY A 110 0.33 2.11 5.60
C GLY A 110 1.21 3.35 5.82
N ARG A 111 1.92 3.42 6.93
CA ARG A 111 2.79 4.57 7.26
C ARG A 111 3.97 4.74 6.31
N ARG A 112 4.35 3.69 5.61
CA ARG A 112 5.44 3.71 4.62
C ARG A 112 4.96 4.08 3.22
N SER A 113 3.66 4.37 3.04
CA SER A 113 3.09 4.77 1.77
C SER A 113 3.70 6.08 1.26
N PHE A 114 3.77 6.20 -0.04
CA PHE A 114 4.26 7.37 -0.75
C PHE A 114 3.39 7.64 -1.98
N TYR A 115 3.56 8.79 -2.59
CA TYR A 115 2.85 9.17 -3.81
C TYR A 115 3.76 9.12 -5.01
N LEU A 116 3.16 8.78 -6.17
CA LEU A 116 3.76 8.92 -7.49
C LEU A 116 2.86 9.78 -8.37
N GLU A 117 3.45 10.55 -9.25
CA GLU A 117 2.70 11.27 -10.28
C GLU A 117 2.46 10.36 -11.48
N VAL A 118 1.20 10.23 -11.89
CA VAL A 118 0.83 9.48 -13.11
C VAL A 118 1.46 10.14 -14.32
N LYS A 119 2.15 9.35 -15.13
CA LYS A 119 2.76 9.76 -16.40
C LYS A 119 2.24 8.90 -17.54
N GLY A 120 1.91 9.56 -18.65
CA GLY A 120 1.45 8.90 -19.86
C GLY A 120 0.01 8.38 -19.79
N LEU A 121 -0.40 7.69 -20.85
CA LEU A 121 -1.80 7.38 -21.15
C LEU A 121 -2.15 5.88 -21.01
N SER A 122 -1.25 5.05 -20.48
CA SER A 122 -1.46 3.60 -20.44
C SER A 122 -2.66 3.17 -19.57
N ASN A 123 -3.10 4.03 -18.65
CA ASN A 123 -4.26 3.78 -17.79
C ASN A 123 -5.40 4.78 -17.99
N ALA A 124 -5.35 5.59 -19.06
CA ALA A 124 -6.46 6.47 -19.40
C ALA A 124 -7.70 5.67 -19.86
N PRO A 125 -8.93 6.15 -19.60
CA PRO A 125 -9.26 7.41 -18.94
C PRO A 125 -9.35 7.34 -17.40
N TYR A 126 -9.05 6.19 -16.79
CA TYR A 126 -9.26 5.96 -15.36
C TYR A 126 -8.27 6.73 -14.48
N PHE A 127 -7.03 6.84 -14.95
CA PHE A 127 -5.97 7.62 -14.32
C PHE A 127 -5.46 8.65 -15.33
N GLU A 128 -5.42 9.90 -14.89
CA GLU A 128 -5.01 11.02 -15.73
C GLU A 128 -3.58 11.46 -15.40
N GLU A 129 -2.89 11.96 -16.40
CA GLU A 129 -1.55 12.52 -16.21
C GLU A 129 -1.56 13.66 -15.19
N GLY A 130 -0.61 13.66 -14.26
CA GLY A 130 -0.53 14.61 -13.15
C GLY A 130 -1.31 14.19 -11.88
N GLU A 131 -2.14 13.15 -11.94
CA GLU A 131 -2.78 12.57 -10.75
C GLU A 131 -1.72 11.99 -9.80
N LYS A 132 -1.88 12.21 -8.49
CA LYS A 132 -0.96 11.66 -7.47
C LYS A 132 -1.57 10.37 -6.92
N ILE A 133 -0.99 9.23 -7.25
CA ILE A 133 -1.40 7.90 -6.78
C ILE A 133 -0.65 7.52 -5.51
N CYS A 134 -1.37 7.13 -4.47
CA CYS A 134 -0.79 6.64 -3.21
C CYS A 134 -0.47 5.15 -3.33
N ILE A 135 0.76 4.80 -3.05
CA ILE A 135 1.29 3.44 -3.14
C ILE A 135 1.68 2.97 -1.74
N ASP A 136 1.14 1.84 -1.35
CA ASP A 136 1.45 1.18 -0.08
C ASP A 136 2.40 0.00 -0.33
N PRO A 137 3.67 0.07 0.14
CA PRO A 137 4.67 -0.96 -0.08
C PRO A 137 4.51 -2.18 0.84
N ASP A 138 3.64 -2.11 1.84
CA ASP A 138 3.48 -3.15 2.85
C ASP A 138 2.57 -4.32 2.40
N TRP A 139 2.43 -4.50 1.09
CA TRP A 139 1.64 -5.57 0.47
C TRP A 139 2.54 -6.64 -0.15
N CYS A 140 2.13 -7.91 -0.03
CA CYS A 140 2.72 -9.01 -0.80
C CYS A 140 1.84 -9.32 -2.02
N LEU A 141 2.46 -9.84 -3.08
CA LEU A 141 1.78 -10.09 -4.35
C LEU A 141 0.59 -11.06 -4.20
N GLU A 142 0.72 -12.05 -3.30
CA GLU A 142 -0.30 -13.06 -3.00
C GLU A 142 -1.55 -12.50 -2.33
N ASP A 143 -1.47 -11.30 -1.74
CA ASP A 143 -2.60 -10.63 -1.09
C ASP A 143 -3.34 -9.67 -2.02
N ILE A 144 -2.83 -9.46 -3.23
CA ILE A 144 -3.39 -8.53 -4.21
C ILE A 144 -4.28 -9.31 -5.18
N GLN A 145 -5.50 -8.84 -5.37
CA GLN A 145 -6.47 -9.51 -6.22
C GLN A 145 -6.37 -9.05 -7.67
N THR A 146 -6.80 -9.90 -8.61
CA THR A 146 -6.93 -9.54 -10.02
C THR A 146 -7.79 -8.29 -10.18
N GLY A 147 -7.29 -7.32 -10.96
CA GLY A 147 -7.92 -6.02 -11.21
C GLY A 147 -7.46 -4.91 -10.26
N GLU A 148 -6.76 -5.22 -9.18
CA GLU A 148 -6.16 -4.19 -8.33
C GLU A 148 -4.90 -3.62 -8.98
N MET A 149 -4.68 -2.32 -8.75
CA MET A 149 -3.57 -1.59 -9.36
C MET A 149 -2.31 -1.70 -8.52
N VAL A 150 -1.18 -1.93 -9.19
CA VAL A 150 0.13 -2.11 -8.57
C VAL A 150 1.20 -1.29 -9.27
N VAL A 151 2.24 -0.93 -8.52
CA VAL A 151 3.51 -0.48 -9.09
C VAL A 151 4.50 -1.64 -8.99
N VAL A 152 5.09 -1.97 -10.13
CA VAL A 152 6.09 -3.03 -10.26
C VAL A 152 7.31 -2.46 -10.95
N LYS A 153 8.50 -2.79 -10.45
CA LYS A 153 9.78 -2.53 -11.12
C LYS A 153 10.23 -3.81 -11.81
N CYS A 154 10.41 -3.75 -13.13
CA CYS A 154 11.05 -4.81 -13.92
C CYS A 154 12.34 -4.25 -14.51
N ASN A 155 13.47 -4.88 -14.24
CA ASN A 155 14.78 -4.31 -14.49
C ASN A 155 14.90 -2.92 -13.84
N ASP A 156 15.18 -1.88 -14.60
CA ASP A 156 15.34 -0.51 -14.11
C ASP A 156 14.10 0.39 -14.33
N THR A 157 12.98 -0.21 -14.75
CA THR A 157 11.78 0.55 -15.10
C THR A 157 10.62 0.19 -14.19
N ALA A 158 10.09 1.20 -13.45
CA ALA A 158 8.87 1.05 -12.68
C ALA A 158 7.64 1.39 -13.54
N THR A 159 6.57 0.60 -13.40
CA THR A 159 5.32 0.76 -14.15
C THR A 159 4.10 0.61 -13.25
N PHE A 160 3.02 1.32 -13.59
CA PHE A 160 1.73 1.26 -12.90
C PHE A 160 0.69 0.59 -13.78
N LYS A 161 0.16 -0.56 -13.35
CA LYS A 161 -0.74 -1.40 -14.13
C LYS A 161 -1.71 -2.16 -13.21
N ALA A 162 -2.78 -2.69 -13.78
CA ALA A 162 -3.64 -3.66 -13.10
C ALA A 162 -2.93 -5.02 -13.02
N LEU A 163 -3.00 -5.66 -11.86
CA LEU A 163 -2.53 -7.03 -11.67
C LEU A 163 -3.55 -8.01 -12.21
N ILE A 164 -3.08 -9.05 -12.88
CA ILE A 164 -3.84 -10.27 -13.19
C ILE A 164 -3.12 -11.42 -12.49
N SER A 165 -3.85 -12.12 -11.61
CA SER A 165 -3.38 -13.33 -10.93
C SER A 165 -4.06 -14.53 -11.53
N GLU A 166 -3.29 -15.43 -12.15
CA GLU A 166 -3.75 -16.68 -12.74
C GLU A 166 -2.99 -17.88 -12.15
N SER A 167 -3.48 -19.08 -12.42
CA SER A 167 -2.87 -20.32 -11.91
C SER A 167 -1.42 -20.55 -12.40
N ASN A 168 -1.05 -19.96 -13.53
CA ASN A 168 0.25 -20.07 -14.19
C ASN A 168 1.18 -18.87 -13.92
N GLY A 169 0.74 -17.87 -13.13
CA GLY A 169 1.57 -16.72 -12.77
C GLY A 169 0.82 -15.41 -12.69
N TYR A 170 1.61 -14.34 -12.61
CA TYR A 170 1.13 -12.98 -12.52
C TYR A 170 1.42 -12.21 -13.80
N TYR A 171 0.51 -11.33 -14.16
CA TYR A 171 0.60 -10.48 -15.35
C TYR A 171 0.18 -9.07 -15.01
N LEU A 172 0.68 -8.10 -15.77
CA LEU A 172 0.28 -6.70 -15.71
C LEU A 172 -0.55 -6.33 -16.92
N LYS A 173 -1.61 -5.55 -16.72
CA LYS A 173 -2.49 -5.06 -17.78
C LYS A 173 -2.68 -3.56 -17.68
N PRO A 174 -2.44 -2.77 -18.74
CA PRO A 174 -2.87 -1.39 -18.83
C PRO A 174 -4.39 -1.30 -18.85
N LEU A 175 -4.95 -0.24 -18.27
CA LEU A 175 -6.39 -0.01 -18.30
C LEU A 175 -6.86 0.62 -19.62
N ASN A 176 -5.97 1.24 -20.39
CA ASN A 176 -6.29 1.81 -21.70
C ASN A 176 -6.42 0.69 -22.75
N PRO A 177 -7.63 0.44 -23.29
CA PRO A 177 -7.83 -0.62 -24.28
C PRO A 177 -7.10 -0.39 -25.61
N ASN A 178 -6.70 0.86 -25.88
CA ASN A 178 -5.97 1.23 -27.09
C ASN A 178 -4.43 1.21 -26.90
N TRP A 179 -3.96 0.75 -25.75
CA TRP A 179 -2.52 0.62 -25.50
C TRP A 179 -1.96 -0.57 -26.28
N SER A 180 -0.80 -0.39 -26.90
CA SER A 180 -0.22 -1.39 -27.82
C SER A 180 0.12 -2.73 -27.13
N GLU A 181 0.60 -2.68 -25.90
CA GLU A 181 0.96 -3.85 -25.12
C GLU A 181 -0.12 -4.11 -24.05
N GLN A 182 -0.94 -5.14 -24.29
CA GLN A 182 -2.13 -5.39 -23.47
C GLN A 182 -1.87 -6.30 -22.25
N VAL A 183 -0.86 -7.15 -22.29
CA VAL A 183 -0.51 -8.07 -21.19
C VAL A 183 1.00 -8.23 -21.12
N ILE A 184 1.56 -7.99 -19.93
CA ILE A 184 2.99 -8.07 -19.64
C ILE A 184 3.17 -9.14 -18.55
N PRO A 185 3.88 -10.25 -18.82
CA PRO A 185 4.14 -11.25 -17.78
C PRO A 185 5.10 -10.69 -16.72
N LEU A 186 4.81 -10.99 -15.46
CA LEU A 186 5.74 -10.77 -14.36
C LEU A 186 6.74 -11.94 -14.33
N ASN A 187 7.97 -11.66 -14.61
CA ASN A 187 9.08 -12.62 -14.53
C ASN A 187 9.89 -12.44 -13.22
N GLU A 188 10.93 -13.23 -13.05
CA GLU A 188 11.78 -13.24 -11.86
C GLU A 188 12.54 -11.91 -11.65
N ASP A 189 12.72 -11.11 -12.70
CA ASP A 189 13.38 -9.80 -12.65
C ASP A 189 12.44 -8.68 -12.19
N CYS A 190 11.17 -9.00 -11.93
CA CYS A 190 10.15 -8.03 -11.53
C CYS A 190 9.93 -8.06 -10.02
N VAL A 191 9.93 -6.89 -9.39
CA VAL A 191 9.69 -6.70 -7.96
C VAL A 191 8.48 -5.82 -7.74
N LEU A 192 7.58 -6.26 -6.86
CA LEU A 192 6.46 -5.41 -6.41
C LEU A 192 7.01 -4.24 -5.59
N VAL A 193 6.74 -3.02 -6.04
CA VAL A 193 7.04 -1.79 -5.30
C VAL A 193 5.93 -1.48 -4.30
N GLY A 194 4.68 -1.74 -4.67
CA GLY A 194 3.54 -1.61 -3.78
C GLY A 194 2.19 -1.60 -4.50
N LYS A 195 1.14 -1.59 -3.68
CA LYS A 195 -0.25 -1.57 -4.12
C LYS A 195 -0.79 -0.14 -4.10
N TYR A 196 -1.59 0.22 -5.11
CA TYR A 196 -2.37 1.45 -5.12
C TYR A 196 -3.50 1.39 -4.08
N VAL A 197 -3.59 2.43 -3.26
CA VAL A 197 -4.57 2.51 -2.16
C VAL A 197 -5.44 3.78 -2.21
N GLY A 198 -5.19 4.68 -3.15
CA GLY A 198 -5.98 5.88 -3.35
C GLY A 198 -5.22 6.95 -4.13
N SER A 199 -5.88 8.08 -4.45
CA SER A 199 -5.22 9.15 -5.20
C SER A 199 -5.71 10.54 -4.82
N PHE A 200 -4.92 11.55 -5.18
CA PHE A 200 -5.31 12.96 -5.24
C PHE A 200 -5.32 13.41 -6.70
N LYS A 201 -6.45 13.97 -7.12
CA LYS A 201 -6.58 14.59 -8.43
C LYS A 201 -6.40 16.10 -8.29
N PRO A 202 -5.48 16.71 -9.08
CA PRO A 202 -5.35 18.16 -9.09
C PRO A 202 -6.64 18.79 -9.63
N ALA A 203 -6.98 19.98 -9.13
CA ALA A 203 -8.11 20.73 -9.62
C ALA A 203 -7.89 21.09 -11.10
N LYS A 204 -8.87 20.76 -11.93
CA LYS A 204 -8.84 21.11 -13.36
C LYS A 204 -9.35 22.53 -13.59
N LYS A 205 -8.69 23.27 -14.48
CA LYS A 205 -9.25 24.48 -15.06
C LYS A 205 -10.05 24.06 -16.30
N PHE A 206 -11.33 24.42 -16.31
CA PHE A 206 -12.18 24.23 -17.47
C PHE A 206 -12.15 25.51 -18.30
N ASN A 207 -11.75 25.40 -19.58
CA ASN A 207 -11.93 26.49 -20.53
C ASN A 207 -13.41 26.51 -20.94
N LEU A 208 -14.11 27.54 -20.52
CA LEU A 208 -15.55 27.69 -20.78
C LEU A 208 -15.86 28.37 -22.13
N PHE A 209 -14.80 28.75 -22.90
CA PHE A 209 -14.94 29.41 -24.20
C PHE A 209 -13.83 28.93 -25.14
#